data_91588caed3d402dc752ef5a2dfd65364
#
_entry.id   91588caed3d402dc752ef5a2dfd65364
#
_cell.length_a   1.000
_cell.length_b   1.000
_cell.length_c   1.000
_cell.angle_alpha   90.00
_cell.angle_beta   90.00
_cell.angle_gamma   90.00
#
_symmetry.space_group_name_H-M   'P 1'
#
loop_
_entity.id
_entity.type
_entity.pdbx_description
1 polymer ?
#
loop_
_entity_poly.entity_id
_entity_poly.type
_entity_poly.pdbx_seq_one_letter_code
_entity_poly.pdbx_strand_id
1 'polypeptide(L)'
;YIAELQGSMESIVLISGIVFSIVGISGVLASPPWGVLGQSWGYRPVLYLSLLFSAVFGIVQAIPHNLTWFTMLRFIGGLAFAGIFPAINAVLTQSTNPADRGKVFGYSYSAQQFGSVIGPIFGAALATWWGNQVAIAAAGAVLIPVVAVLYFFRPKNAAPATGAPLNK
;
A
#
# COMPACT_ATOMS: atom_id res chain seq x y z
N TYR A 1 9.25 -16.55 -7.77
CA TYR A 1 10.30 -15.52 -7.73
C TYR A 1 11.32 -15.79 -6.60
N ILE A 2 10.87 -16.01 -5.34
CA ILE A 2 11.81 -16.35 -4.23
C ILE A 2 12.61 -17.62 -4.55
N ALA A 3 11.99 -18.65 -5.11
CA ALA A 3 12.65 -19.86 -5.56
C ALA A 3 13.71 -19.62 -6.64
N GLU A 4 13.44 -18.71 -7.57
CA GLU A 4 14.40 -18.32 -8.63
C GLU A 4 15.61 -17.57 -8.06
N LEU A 5 15.41 -16.75 -7.03
CA LEU A 5 16.47 -15.99 -6.37
C LEU A 5 17.35 -16.85 -5.45
N GLN A 6 16.83 -17.94 -4.91
CA GLN A 6 17.53 -18.78 -3.94
C GLN A 6 18.36 -19.90 -4.59
N GLY A 7 17.96 -20.35 -5.78
CA GLY A 7 18.67 -21.42 -6.50
C GLY A 7 18.58 -22.82 -5.88
N SER A 8 17.86 -23.01 -4.76
CA SER A 8 17.62 -24.31 -4.12
C SER A 8 16.18 -24.44 -3.63
N MET A 9 15.65 -25.67 -3.67
CA MET A 9 14.29 -25.95 -3.19
C MET A 9 14.21 -26.13 -1.68
N GLU A 10 15.34 -26.34 -1.03
CA GLU A 10 15.41 -26.54 0.43
C GLU A 10 15.16 -25.21 1.14
N SER A 11 14.25 -25.19 2.07
CA SER A 11 13.86 -23.98 2.86
C SER A 11 13.00 -22.91 2.15
N ILE A 12 12.56 -23.09 0.90
CA ILE A 12 11.74 -22.11 0.18
C ILE A 12 10.50 -21.69 0.98
N VAL A 13 9.80 -22.64 1.61
CA VAL A 13 8.57 -22.36 2.37
C VAL A 13 8.87 -21.45 3.56
N LEU A 14 9.94 -21.75 4.31
CA LEU A 14 10.35 -20.97 5.47
C LEU A 14 10.80 -19.56 5.07
N ILE A 15 11.61 -19.44 4.04
CA ILE A 15 12.11 -18.16 3.55
C ILE A 15 10.96 -17.33 2.97
N SER A 16 10.05 -17.95 2.22
CA SER A 16 8.85 -17.25 1.72
C SER A 16 7.99 -16.73 2.86
N GLY A 17 7.81 -17.53 3.92
CA GLY A 17 7.11 -17.12 5.13
C GLY A 17 7.77 -15.92 5.81
N ILE A 18 9.11 -15.93 5.96
CA ILE A 18 9.87 -14.82 6.55
C ILE A 18 9.73 -13.55 5.70
N VAL A 19 9.94 -13.64 4.39
CA VAL A 19 9.82 -12.51 3.47
C VAL A 19 8.40 -11.92 3.46
N PHE A 20 7.38 -12.78 3.60
CA PHE A 20 6.00 -12.34 3.72
C PHE A 20 5.73 -11.63 5.05
N SER A 21 6.27 -12.19 6.15
CA SER A 21 6.10 -11.64 7.50
C SER A 21 6.79 -10.29 7.68
N ILE A 22 7.89 -10.03 6.98
CA ILE A 22 8.60 -8.75 6.98
C ILE A 22 7.69 -7.58 6.58
N VAL A 23 6.78 -7.79 5.63
CA VAL A 23 5.78 -6.76 5.25
C VAL A 23 4.81 -6.48 6.40
N GLY A 24 4.39 -7.51 7.13
CA GLY A 24 3.55 -7.34 8.32
C GLY A 24 4.27 -6.57 9.43
N ILE A 25 5.53 -6.92 9.71
CA ILE A 25 6.37 -6.22 10.70
C ILE A 25 6.57 -4.76 10.30
N SER A 26 6.89 -4.47 9.04
CA SER A 26 7.02 -3.10 8.54
C SER A 26 5.71 -2.31 8.73
N GLY A 27 4.55 -2.95 8.51
CA GLY A 27 3.24 -2.36 8.75
C GLY A 27 3.01 -1.94 10.19
N VAL A 28 3.33 -2.82 11.15
CA VAL A 28 3.21 -2.53 12.59
C VAL A 28 4.11 -1.36 12.99
N LEU A 29 5.35 -1.34 12.52
CA LEU A 29 6.32 -0.30 12.86
C LEU A 29 5.99 1.06 12.23
N ALA A 30 5.47 1.08 11.00
CA ALA A 30 5.25 2.31 10.26
C ALA A 30 3.86 2.92 10.44
N SER A 31 2.83 2.14 10.82
CA SER A 31 1.47 2.68 10.95
C SER A 31 1.35 3.84 11.96
N PRO A 32 1.96 3.79 13.17
CA PRO A 32 1.89 4.91 14.11
C PRO A 32 2.55 6.20 13.58
N PRO A 33 3.80 6.19 13.05
CA PRO A 33 4.41 7.37 12.42
C PRO A 33 3.55 7.98 11.30
N TRP A 34 2.97 7.16 10.42
CA TRP A 34 2.07 7.64 9.38
C TRP A 34 0.81 8.29 9.93
N GLY A 35 0.27 7.77 11.04
CA GLY A 35 -0.86 8.37 11.74
C GLY A 35 -0.54 9.76 12.29
N VAL A 36 0.62 9.92 12.95
CA VAL A 36 1.10 11.21 13.47
C VAL A 36 1.36 12.20 12.33
N LEU A 37 1.98 11.75 11.25
CA LEU A 37 2.22 12.57 10.07
C LEU A 37 0.90 13.05 9.43
N GLY A 38 -0.12 12.18 9.42
CA GLY A 38 -1.46 12.52 8.94
C GLY A 38 -2.16 13.57 9.79
N GLN A 39 -1.92 13.61 11.10
CA GLN A 39 -2.44 14.65 11.98
C GLN A 39 -1.78 16.01 11.73
N SER A 40 -0.48 16.04 11.46
CA SER A 40 0.29 17.29 11.28
C SER A 40 0.18 17.85 9.86
N TRP A 41 0.27 17.03 8.82
CA TRP A 41 0.30 17.44 7.42
C TRP A 41 -1.05 17.27 6.71
N GLY A 42 -1.97 16.56 7.35
CA GLY A 42 -3.25 16.15 6.75
C GLY A 42 -3.17 14.78 6.08
N TYR A 43 -4.29 14.06 6.11
CA TYR A 43 -4.32 12.67 5.64
C TYR A 43 -4.29 12.53 4.11
N ARG A 44 -4.72 13.56 3.36
CA ARG A 44 -4.66 13.53 1.89
C ARG A 44 -3.24 13.58 1.35
N PRO A 45 -2.37 14.53 1.75
CA PRO A 45 -0.96 14.53 1.36
C PRO A 45 -0.24 13.23 1.76
N VAL A 46 -0.53 12.71 2.95
CA VAL A 46 0.04 11.45 3.43
C VAL A 46 -0.40 10.27 2.55
N LEU A 47 -1.67 10.24 2.12
CA LEU A 47 -2.16 9.23 1.18
C LEU A 47 -1.41 9.27 -0.16
N TYR A 48 -1.22 10.46 -0.73
CA TYR A 48 -0.48 10.60 -1.99
C TYR A 48 0.99 10.19 -1.83
N LEU A 49 1.62 10.59 -0.73
CA LEU A 49 3.01 10.27 -0.44
C LEU A 49 3.21 8.75 -0.27
N SER A 50 2.37 8.11 0.53
CA SER A 50 2.45 6.66 0.75
C SER A 50 2.15 5.85 -0.52
N LEU A 51 1.19 6.27 -1.34
CA LEU A 51 0.92 5.64 -2.64
C LEU A 51 2.10 5.80 -3.61
N LEU A 52 2.68 7.00 -3.69
CA LEU A 52 3.81 7.27 -4.58
C LEU A 52 5.04 6.46 -4.18
N PHE A 53 5.40 6.45 -2.89
CA PHE A 53 6.50 5.64 -2.41
C PHE A 53 6.24 4.15 -2.62
N SER A 54 5.01 3.67 -2.37
CA SER A 54 4.64 2.28 -2.63
C SER A 54 4.75 1.92 -4.11
N ALA A 55 4.39 2.83 -5.02
CA ALA A 55 4.55 2.65 -6.46
C ALA A 55 6.03 2.52 -6.85
N VAL A 56 6.87 3.46 -6.39
CA VAL A 56 8.31 3.46 -6.67
C VAL A 56 8.98 2.20 -6.15
N PHE A 57 8.78 1.87 -4.87
CA PHE A 57 9.37 0.67 -4.29
C PHE A 57 8.78 -0.62 -4.88
N GLY A 58 7.50 -0.63 -5.27
CA GLY A 58 6.89 -1.74 -5.99
C GLY A 58 7.55 -2.03 -7.33
N ILE A 59 7.90 -0.98 -8.09
CA ILE A 59 8.62 -1.12 -9.37
C ILE A 59 10.07 -1.52 -9.14
N VAL A 60 10.77 -0.86 -8.21
CA VAL A 60 12.18 -1.11 -7.92
C VAL A 60 12.41 -2.54 -7.41
N GLN A 61 11.44 -3.14 -6.72
CA GLN A 61 11.50 -4.54 -6.29
C GLN A 61 11.59 -5.56 -7.43
N ALA A 62 11.26 -5.18 -8.67
CA ALA A 62 11.39 -6.05 -9.83
C ALA A 62 12.85 -6.18 -10.33
N ILE A 63 13.75 -5.27 -9.94
CA ILE A 63 15.13 -5.19 -10.46
C ILE A 63 16.09 -6.20 -9.79
N PRO A 64 16.02 -6.46 -8.46
CA PRO A 64 17.03 -7.29 -7.80
C PRO A 64 17.05 -8.74 -8.30
N HIS A 65 18.28 -9.24 -8.49
CA HIS A 65 18.59 -10.64 -8.77
C HIS A 65 19.08 -11.39 -7.51
N ASN A 66 18.95 -10.77 -6.33
CA ASN A 66 19.44 -11.29 -5.05
C ASN A 66 18.33 -11.19 -4.00
N LEU A 67 18.12 -12.30 -3.27
CA LEU A 67 17.08 -12.43 -2.26
C LEU A 67 17.21 -11.38 -1.13
N THR A 68 18.43 -11.08 -0.69
CA THR A 68 18.68 -10.11 0.37
C THR A 68 18.22 -8.71 -0.02
N TRP A 69 18.59 -8.24 -1.21
CA TRP A 69 18.16 -6.95 -1.73
C TRP A 69 16.65 -6.89 -1.96
N PHE A 70 16.07 -7.96 -2.49
CA PHE A 70 14.62 -8.07 -2.63
C PHE A 70 13.90 -7.93 -1.29
N THR A 71 14.39 -8.63 -0.26
CA THR A 71 13.82 -8.60 1.09
C THR A 71 13.94 -7.21 1.73
N MET A 72 15.08 -6.54 1.56
CA MET A 72 15.27 -5.16 2.04
C MET A 72 14.31 -4.18 1.37
N LEU A 73 14.18 -4.24 0.05
CA LEU A 73 13.23 -3.40 -0.70
C LEU A 73 11.78 -3.70 -0.31
N ARG A 74 11.47 -4.96 -0.04
CA ARG A 74 10.16 -5.39 0.45
C ARG A 74 9.84 -4.79 1.82
N PHE A 75 10.81 -4.74 2.72
CA PHE A 75 10.67 -4.10 4.02
C PHE A 75 10.41 -2.59 3.88
N ILE A 76 11.25 -1.90 3.12
CA ILE A 76 11.12 -0.45 2.89
C ILE A 76 9.80 -0.12 2.18
N GLY A 77 9.44 -0.89 1.15
CA GLY A 77 8.16 -0.76 0.47
C GLY A 77 6.97 -1.00 1.38
N GLY A 78 7.08 -1.95 2.32
CA GLY A 78 6.09 -2.21 3.36
C GLY A 78 5.91 -1.04 4.32
N LEU A 79 7.01 -0.36 4.72
CA LEU A 79 6.93 0.87 5.52
C LEU A 79 6.15 1.98 4.80
N ALA A 80 6.36 2.12 3.49
CA ALA A 80 5.64 3.09 2.67
C ALA A 80 4.15 2.72 2.54
N PHE A 81 3.86 1.44 2.27
CA PHE A 81 2.50 0.92 2.09
C PHE A 81 1.64 1.04 3.36
N ALA A 82 2.26 0.94 4.54
CA ALA A 82 1.57 0.99 5.83
C ALA A 82 0.79 2.30 6.07
N GLY A 83 1.14 3.39 5.40
CA GLY A 83 0.43 4.67 5.48
C GLY A 83 -0.89 4.72 4.73
N ILE A 84 -1.11 3.82 3.75
CA ILE A 84 -2.26 3.89 2.85
C ILE A 84 -3.59 3.68 3.60
N PHE A 85 -3.71 2.61 4.35
CA PHE A 85 -4.97 2.27 5.03
C PHE A 85 -5.39 3.28 6.12
N PRO A 86 -4.49 3.70 7.03
CA PRO A 86 -4.82 4.77 7.97
C PRO A 86 -5.24 6.06 7.29
N ALA A 87 -4.55 6.45 6.22
CA ALA A 87 -4.87 7.66 5.48
C ALA A 87 -6.23 7.56 4.76
N ILE A 88 -6.55 6.44 4.10
CA ILE A 88 -7.86 6.20 3.49
C ILE A 88 -8.98 6.30 4.53
N ASN A 89 -8.84 5.58 5.65
CA ASN A 89 -9.86 5.56 6.67
C ASN A 89 -10.08 6.95 7.30
N ALA A 90 -9.01 7.71 7.51
CA ALA A 90 -9.11 9.06 8.02
C ALA A 90 -9.78 10.02 7.00
N VAL A 91 -9.43 9.92 5.71
CA VAL A 91 -10.07 10.71 4.64
C VAL A 91 -11.55 10.37 4.53
N LEU A 92 -11.92 9.09 4.58
CA LEU A 92 -13.33 8.65 4.56
C LEU A 92 -14.10 9.20 5.76
N THR A 93 -13.51 9.11 6.96
CA THR A 93 -14.12 9.62 8.20
C THR A 93 -14.37 11.12 8.13
N GLN A 94 -13.40 11.89 7.61
CA GLN A 94 -13.50 13.34 7.48
C GLN A 94 -14.47 13.80 6.39
N SER A 95 -14.65 12.98 5.34
CA SER A 95 -15.46 13.33 4.17
C SER A 95 -16.90 12.80 4.24
N THR A 96 -17.26 12.05 5.29
CA THR A 96 -18.55 11.35 5.38
C THR A 96 -19.32 11.79 6.62
N ASN A 97 -20.62 12.05 6.45
CA ASN A 97 -21.52 12.32 7.57
C ASN A 97 -21.52 11.15 8.57
N PRO A 98 -21.57 11.42 9.89
CA PRO A 98 -21.61 10.36 10.89
C PRO A 98 -22.67 9.28 10.67
N ALA A 99 -23.85 9.66 10.17
CA ALA A 99 -24.97 8.75 9.89
C ALA A 99 -24.67 7.75 8.73
N ASP A 100 -23.81 8.14 7.77
CA ASP A 100 -23.51 7.33 6.58
C ASP A 100 -22.20 6.58 6.67
N ARG A 101 -21.41 6.78 7.73
CA ARG A 101 -20.08 6.15 7.90
C ARG A 101 -20.12 4.64 7.75
N GLY A 102 -21.10 3.98 8.35
CA GLY A 102 -21.22 2.52 8.26
C GLY A 102 -21.34 2.02 6.82
N LYS A 103 -22.14 2.69 5.99
CA LYS A 103 -22.27 2.34 4.56
C LYS A 103 -20.98 2.56 3.80
N VAL A 104 -20.34 3.73 3.98
CA VAL A 104 -19.11 4.10 3.27
C VAL A 104 -17.96 3.17 3.65
N PHE A 105 -17.79 2.86 4.92
CA PHE A 105 -16.79 1.88 5.37
C PHE A 105 -17.10 0.46 4.87
N GLY A 106 -18.38 0.07 4.83
CA GLY A 106 -18.80 -1.20 4.25
C GLY A 106 -18.41 -1.32 2.77
N TYR A 107 -18.69 -0.29 1.96
CA TYR A 107 -18.27 -0.27 0.55
C TYR A 107 -16.74 -0.27 0.40
N SER A 108 -16.03 0.52 1.21
CA SER A 108 -14.58 0.55 1.19
C SER A 108 -13.98 -0.83 1.52
N TYR A 109 -14.50 -1.49 2.55
CA TYR A 109 -14.07 -2.84 2.92
C TYR A 109 -14.39 -3.87 1.83
N SER A 110 -15.59 -3.82 1.25
CA SER A 110 -15.96 -4.72 0.14
C SER A 110 -15.04 -4.53 -1.06
N ALA A 111 -14.70 -3.29 -1.42
CA ALA A 111 -13.75 -3.01 -2.50
C ALA A 111 -12.35 -3.56 -2.21
N GLN A 112 -11.87 -3.44 -0.95
CA GLN A 112 -10.60 -4.02 -0.51
C GLN A 112 -10.60 -5.55 -0.63
N GLN A 113 -11.67 -6.22 -0.18
CA GLN A 113 -11.81 -7.67 -0.27
C GLN A 113 -11.88 -8.12 -1.74
N PHE A 114 -12.60 -7.41 -2.58
CA PHE A 114 -12.65 -7.69 -4.01
C PHE A 114 -11.25 -7.57 -4.64
N GLY A 115 -10.51 -6.51 -4.32
CA GLY A 115 -9.12 -6.35 -4.75
C GLY A 115 -8.20 -7.46 -4.26
N SER A 116 -8.38 -7.95 -3.02
CA SER A 116 -7.58 -9.04 -2.45
C SER A 116 -7.82 -10.39 -3.12
N VAL A 117 -9.00 -10.62 -3.69
CA VAL A 117 -9.32 -11.83 -4.48
C VAL A 117 -8.80 -11.69 -5.91
N ILE A 118 -9.08 -10.57 -6.55
CA ILE A 118 -8.73 -10.37 -7.97
C ILE A 118 -7.23 -10.13 -8.17
N GLY A 119 -6.59 -9.40 -7.26
CA GLY A 119 -5.17 -9.05 -7.35
C GLY A 119 -4.25 -10.25 -7.59
N PRO A 120 -4.28 -11.29 -6.74
CA PRO A 120 -3.46 -12.49 -6.93
C PRO A 120 -3.74 -13.23 -8.25
N ILE A 121 -5.00 -13.26 -8.72
CA ILE A 121 -5.36 -13.91 -9.99
C ILE A 121 -4.68 -13.20 -11.16
N PHE A 122 -4.82 -11.87 -11.22
CA PHE A 122 -4.15 -11.06 -12.26
C PHE A 122 -2.62 -11.12 -12.14
N GLY A 123 -2.10 -11.05 -10.90
CA GLY A 123 -0.67 -11.18 -10.65
C GLY A 123 -0.10 -12.51 -11.13
N ALA A 124 -0.79 -13.62 -10.85
CA ALA A 124 -0.40 -14.95 -11.31
C ALA A 124 -0.46 -15.07 -12.86
N ALA A 125 -1.50 -14.54 -13.49
CA ALA A 125 -1.62 -14.53 -14.95
C ALA A 125 -0.46 -13.73 -15.60
N LEU A 126 -0.17 -12.53 -15.07
CA LEU A 126 0.98 -11.73 -15.53
C LEU A 126 2.30 -12.46 -15.34
N ALA A 127 2.50 -13.09 -14.20
CA ALA A 127 3.72 -13.87 -13.92
C ALA A 127 3.88 -15.04 -14.87
N THR A 128 2.79 -15.70 -15.24
CA THR A 128 2.82 -16.84 -16.16
C THR A 128 3.13 -16.42 -17.59
N TRP A 129 2.62 -15.28 -18.08
CA TRP A 129 2.79 -14.85 -19.46
C TRP A 129 4.04 -14.02 -19.69
N TRP A 130 4.43 -13.16 -18.74
CA TRP A 130 5.55 -12.21 -18.91
C TRP A 130 6.63 -12.32 -17.81
N GLY A 131 6.49 -13.28 -16.91
CA GLY A 131 7.47 -13.54 -15.85
C GLY A 131 7.20 -12.75 -14.56
N ASN A 132 7.83 -13.24 -13.48
CA ASN A 132 7.63 -12.73 -12.14
C ASN A 132 8.04 -11.26 -11.95
N GLN A 133 9.12 -10.83 -12.62
CA GLN A 133 9.60 -9.44 -12.55
C GLN A 133 8.58 -8.46 -13.12
N VAL A 134 7.98 -8.80 -14.27
CA VAL A 134 6.94 -7.98 -14.89
C VAL A 134 5.69 -7.89 -14.03
N ALA A 135 5.27 -9.00 -13.41
CA ALA A 135 4.14 -9.02 -12.50
C ALA A 135 4.37 -8.11 -11.28
N ILE A 136 5.57 -8.15 -10.68
CA ILE A 136 5.94 -7.28 -9.54
C ILE A 136 5.99 -5.81 -9.97
N ALA A 137 6.61 -5.49 -11.10
CA ALA A 137 6.67 -4.13 -11.62
C ALA A 137 5.26 -3.59 -11.94
N ALA A 138 4.40 -4.41 -12.54
CA ALA A 138 3.02 -4.03 -12.86
C ALA A 138 2.21 -3.73 -11.60
N ALA A 139 2.39 -4.51 -10.52
CA ALA A 139 1.73 -4.26 -9.25
C ALA A 139 2.10 -2.88 -8.64
N GLY A 140 3.36 -2.45 -8.78
CA GLY A 140 3.79 -1.11 -8.40
C GLY A 140 3.26 -0.04 -9.37
N ALA A 141 3.32 -0.29 -10.67
CA ALA A 141 2.93 0.66 -11.71
C ALA A 141 1.43 1.00 -11.67
N VAL A 142 0.57 0.06 -11.28
CA VAL A 142 -0.89 0.30 -11.12
C VAL A 142 -1.19 1.39 -10.10
N LEU A 143 -0.33 1.63 -9.13
CA LEU A 143 -0.55 2.70 -8.15
C LEU A 143 -0.38 4.11 -8.76
N ILE A 144 0.37 4.27 -9.85
CA ILE A 144 0.60 5.56 -10.50
C ILE A 144 -0.70 6.17 -11.05
N PRO A 145 -1.47 5.45 -11.91
CA PRO A 145 -2.76 5.98 -12.36
C PRO A 145 -3.75 6.19 -11.22
N VAL A 146 -3.69 5.38 -10.14
CA VAL A 146 -4.53 5.62 -8.95
C VAL A 146 -4.20 6.97 -8.32
N VAL A 147 -2.91 7.31 -8.15
CA VAL A 147 -2.48 8.62 -7.66
C VAL A 147 -2.95 9.74 -8.60
N ALA A 148 -2.80 9.56 -9.92
CA ALA A 148 -3.23 10.53 -10.90
C ALA A 148 -4.75 10.78 -10.82
N VAL A 149 -5.56 9.72 -10.78
CA VAL A 149 -7.02 9.83 -10.63
C VAL A 149 -7.39 10.58 -9.35
N LEU A 150 -6.81 10.20 -8.22
CA LEU A 150 -7.06 10.88 -6.94
C LEU A 150 -6.64 12.35 -6.95
N TYR A 151 -5.60 12.69 -7.67
CA TYR A 151 -5.13 14.08 -7.82
C TYR A 151 -6.07 14.90 -8.70
N PHE A 152 -6.51 14.38 -9.85
CA PHE A 152 -7.39 15.09 -10.79
C PHE A 152 -8.83 15.24 -10.25
N PHE A 153 -9.34 14.23 -9.55
CA PHE A 153 -10.68 14.26 -8.94
C PHE A 153 -10.68 14.88 -7.54
N ARG A 154 -9.65 15.63 -7.19
CA ARG A 154 -9.58 16.36 -5.92
C ARG A 154 -10.70 17.40 -5.83
N PRO A 155 -11.64 17.31 -4.87
CA PRO A 155 -12.64 18.33 -4.67
C PRO A 155 -11.95 19.67 -4.30
N LYS A 156 -12.16 20.71 -5.13
CA LYS A 156 -11.54 22.04 -5.00
C LYS A 156 -11.81 22.74 -3.65
N ASN A 157 -12.82 22.30 -2.90
CA ASN A 157 -13.34 22.98 -1.70
C ASN A 157 -13.12 22.19 -0.40
N ALA A 158 -12.17 21.27 -0.34
CA ALA A 158 -11.81 20.69 0.93
C ALA A 158 -10.94 21.68 1.72
N ALA A 159 -11.59 22.48 2.57
CA ALA A 159 -10.90 23.30 3.57
C ALA A 159 -9.89 22.43 4.35
N PRO A 160 -8.69 22.94 4.66
CA PRO A 160 -7.79 22.24 5.55
C PRO A 160 -8.56 22.03 6.85
N ALA A 161 -8.57 20.78 7.34
CA ALA A 161 -9.09 20.48 8.66
C ALA A 161 -8.17 21.18 9.68
N THR A 162 -8.47 22.43 9.92
CA THR A 162 -7.87 23.22 11.01
C THR A 162 -8.29 22.49 12.27
N GLY A 163 -7.32 21.94 12.99
CA GLY A 163 -7.55 21.30 14.26
C GLY A 163 -8.34 22.24 15.15
N ALA A 164 -9.60 21.93 15.39
CA ALA A 164 -10.33 22.58 16.44
C ALA A 164 -9.59 22.24 17.76
N PRO A 165 -9.22 23.24 18.56
CA PRO A 165 -8.61 22.98 19.85
C PRO A 165 -9.61 22.17 20.68
N LEU A 166 -9.17 21.01 21.19
CA LEU A 166 -9.90 20.26 22.20
C LEU A 166 -10.06 21.20 23.40
N ASN A 167 -11.23 21.79 23.52
CA ASN A 167 -11.59 22.52 24.73
C ASN A 167 -11.58 21.53 25.90
N LYS A 168 -10.78 21.83 26.88
CA LYS A 168 -10.65 21.11 28.15
C LYS A 168 -11.96 21.15 28.95
#